data_1bdb19df14779b30f7b861587783444c
#
_entry.id   1bdb19df14779b30f7b861587783444c
#
_cell.length_a   1.000
_cell.length_b   1.000
_cell.length_c   1.000
_cell.angle_alpha   90.00
_cell.angle_beta   90.00
_cell.angle_gamma   90.00
#
_symmetry.space_group_name_H-M   'P 1'
#
loop_
_entity.id
_entity.type
_entity.pdbx_description
1 polymer ?
#
loop_
_entity_poly.entity_id
_entity_poly.type
_entity_poly.pdbx_seq_one_letter_code
_entity_poly.pdbx_strand_id
1 'polypeptide(L)'
;MRNGPSDRLQRIYANRSTSEQFYVEVTPQIENPVFDHELAYANLAFPDSGFQLLALFRFWNILQYWYPYREVAGQHWPQVLREFIPRVALAKNKDDYQLVMMAFTAEVHDTHADWSSPIAVRPPVGECRLPVKIRFIGGEAIVAGYSSSTLGPASSLKVGDELDRLDDIPVSELVKNWSPFYAASNEAARLRDISRSLTNGACGQVRIDVKRSEKPLRLTATRVPAGQLNILAGTHDLPGPTFRLLSKDIAYLKLSSVRAEDVTHYIELATGTKGLIVDIRNYPSAFVAYRLGDHLVGRQTPFAQFTFAQLSNPGAFQWDHSAVALSPAQPHYTGYIVVLVDEVSQSQAEFTAMAIQAAPNAIVVGSQTAGADGNISAIPLPGGLGTHISGIGVFYPDKRPTQRIGVHVDVHVEPTIMGIQEGRDELLEAGIKQILGKSTTEHEINQLAHR
;
A
#
# COMPACT_ATOMS: atom_id res chain seq x y z
N MET A 1 39.04 -4.39 40.82
CA MET A 1 38.26 -5.24 39.91
C MET A 1 37.62 -4.34 38.85
N ARG A 2 37.89 -4.54 37.55
CA ARG A 2 37.21 -3.76 36.48
C ARG A 2 35.82 -4.34 36.35
N ASN A 3 34.80 -3.54 36.65
CA ASN A 3 33.40 -3.93 36.41
C ASN A 3 33.22 -4.31 34.93
N GLY A 4 32.72 -5.49 34.69
CA GLY A 4 32.48 -5.97 33.32
C GLY A 4 31.40 -5.16 32.58
N PRO A 5 31.27 -5.32 31.25
CA PRO A 5 30.24 -4.65 30.45
C PRO A 5 28.82 -4.84 31.03
N SER A 6 28.54 -5.99 31.59
CA SER A 6 27.25 -6.31 32.26
C SER A 6 26.94 -5.41 33.44
N ASP A 7 27.96 -5.15 34.32
CA ASP A 7 27.79 -4.29 35.52
C ASP A 7 27.50 -2.84 35.10
N ARG A 8 28.13 -2.37 34.00
CA ARG A 8 27.89 -1.03 33.47
C ARG A 8 26.48 -0.89 32.91
N LEU A 9 26.05 -1.87 32.15
CA LEU A 9 24.68 -1.89 31.58
C LEU A 9 23.62 -1.96 32.69
N GLN A 10 23.82 -2.78 33.71
CA GLN A 10 22.93 -2.83 34.86
C GLN A 10 22.85 -1.49 35.60
N ARG A 11 23.99 -0.78 35.77
CA ARG A 11 23.99 0.57 36.39
C ARG A 11 23.25 1.59 35.52
N ILE A 12 23.41 1.58 34.19
CA ILE A 12 22.70 2.46 33.30
C ILE A 12 21.18 2.17 33.39
N TYR A 13 20.79 0.90 33.37
CA TYR A 13 19.42 0.49 33.52
C TYR A 13 18.81 0.90 34.86
N ALA A 14 19.51 0.68 35.96
CA ALA A 14 19.06 1.05 37.30
C ALA A 14 18.93 2.58 37.52
N ASN A 15 19.69 3.38 36.77
CA ASN A 15 19.71 4.86 36.94
C ASN A 15 19.06 5.57 35.74
N ARG A 16 18.30 4.84 34.86
CA ARG A 16 17.58 5.49 33.80
C ARG A 16 16.44 6.36 34.35
N SER A 17 16.09 7.39 33.59
CA SER A 17 14.88 8.17 33.90
C SER A 17 13.65 7.26 33.84
N THR A 18 12.78 7.40 34.82
CA THR A 18 11.45 6.77 34.87
C THR A 18 10.32 7.80 34.70
N SER A 19 10.67 9.06 34.42
CA SER A 19 9.71 10.09 34.08
C SER A 19 9.10 9.87 32.72
N GLU A 20 7.94 10.45 32.47
CA GLU A 20 7.30 10.44 31.15
C GLU A 20 8.21 11.01 30.08
N GLN A 21 8.15 10.43 28.89
CA GLN A 21 8.85 10.93 27.71
C GLN A 21 8.16 12.22 27.22
N PHE A 22 8.94 13.23 26.88
CA PHE A 22 8.40 14.48 26.33
C PHE A 22 8.18 14.40 24.81
N TYR A 23 9.12 13.79 24.09
CA TYR A 23 9.09 13.79 22.63
C TYR A 23 8.31 12.63 22.03
N VAL A 24 8.04 11.58 22.79
CA VAL A 24 7.36 10.38 22.29
C VAL A 24 6.28 9.96 23.29
N GLU A 25 5.07 9.88 22.78
CA GLU A 25 3.92 9.33 23.47
C GLU A 25 3.40 8.12 22.69
N VAL A 26 2.38 7.43 23.18
CA VAL A 26 1.66 6.39 22.44
C VAL A 26 0.20 6.75 22.36
N THR A 27 -0.42 6.46 21.22
CA THR A 27 -1.86 6.64 21.05
C THR A 27 -2.61 5.68 21.99
N PRO A 28 -3.49 6.17 22.86
CA PRO A 28 -4.27 5.30 23.74
C PRO A 28 -5.01 4.22 22.95
N GLN A 29 -5.02 2.99 23.45
CA GLN A 29 -5.67 1.80 22.88
C GLN A 29 -5.04 1.24 21.59
N ILE A 30 -4.30 2.05 20.81
CA ILE A 30 -3.67 1.62 19.55
C ILE A 30 -2.18 1.37 19.75
N GLU A 31 -1.57 2.12 20.68
CA GLU A 31 -0.16 2.02 21.13
C GLU A 31 0.90 2.34 20.05
N ASN A 32 0.51 2.93 18.91
CA ASN A 32 1.52 3.46 17.98
C ASN A 32 2.18 4.72 18.55
N PRO A 33 3.50 4.91 18.34
CA PRO A 33 4.22 6.08 18.81
C PRO A 33 3.72 7.36 18.13
N VAL A 34 3.68 8.44 18.90
CA VAL A 34 3.27 9.78 18.50
C VAL A 34 4.41 10.75 18.75
N PHE A 35 4.66 11.64 17.79
CA PHE A 35 5.79 12.58 17.78
C PHE A 35 5.30 14.05 17.71
N ASP A 36 4.17 14.36 18.32
CA ASP A 36 3.49 15.66 18.19
C ASP A 36 4.28 16.82 18.83
N HIS A 37 5.20 16.54 19.76
CA HIS A 37 6.11 17.53 20.32
C HIS A 37 7.31 17.86 19.43
N GLU A 38 7.51 17.13 18.34
CA GLU A 38 8.52 17.46 17.34
C GLU A 38 8.02 18.57 16.42
N LEU A 39 8.84 19.61 16.21
CA LEU A 39 8.45 20.76 15.41
C LEU A 39 8.83 20.59 13.93
N ALA A 40 7.88 20.89 13.04
CA ALA A 40 8.10 20.88 11.60
C ALA A 40 8.92 22.08 11.06
N TYR A 41 9.10 23.14 11.84
CA TYR A 41 9.76 24.38 11.43
C TYR A 41 9.29 24.87 10.05
N ALA A 42 7.97 24.91 9.86
CA ALA A 42 7.34 25.21 8.57
C ALA A 42 7.63 26.62 8.03
N ASN A 43 8.05 27.56 8.91
CA ASN A 43 8.50 28.89 8.55
C ASN A 43 9.88 28.90 7.85
N LEU A 44 10.63 27.78 7.90
CA LEU A 44 11.92 27.61 7.26
C LEU A 44 11.75 26.80 5.97
N ALA A 45 11.23 27.40 4.89
CA ALA A 45 10.96 26.68 3.64
C ALA A 45 12.19 25.98 3.02
N PHE A 46 13.38 26.56 3.23
CA PHE A 46 14.66 25.92 3.01
C PHE A 46 15.51 26.15 4.28
N PRO A 47 15.56 25.16 5.18
CA PRO A 47 16.31 25.27 6.43
C PRO A 47 17.82 25.28 6.16
N ASP A 48 18.56 25.85 7.08
CA ASP A 48 20.04 25.76 7.05
C ASP A 48 20.51 24.32 7.31
N SER A 49 21.81 24.05 7.09
CA SER A 49 22.38 22.72 7.22
C SER A 49 22.20 22.11 8.63
N GLY A 50 22.09 22.93 9.68
CA GLY A 50 21.81 22.46 11.04
C GLY A 50 20.42 21.86 11.16
N PHE A 51 19.39 22.55 10.65
CA PHE A 51 18.02 22.05 10.63
C PHE A 51 17.82 20.91 9.60
N GLN A 52 18.57 20.92 8.50
CA GLN A 52 18.57 19.80 7.56
C GLN A 52 19.11 18.52 8.21
N LEU A 53 20.22 18.63 8.95
CA LEU A 53 20.77 17.51 9.73
C LEU A 53 19.84 17.11 10.88
N LEU A 54 19.14 18.05 11.51
CA LEU A 54 18.11 17.72 12.51
C LEU A 54 17.02 16.85 11.90
N ALA A 55 16.53 17.16 10.68
CA ALA A 55 15.54 16.33 9.98
C ALA A 55 16.06 14.90 9.76
N LEU A 56 17.29 14.78 9.25
CA LEU A 56 17.95 13.50 9.01
C LEU A 56 18.09 12.69 10.31
N PHE A 57 18.64 13.29 11.38
CA PHE A 57 18.86 12.59 12.64
C PHE A 57 17.55 12.24 13.35
N ARG A 58 16.53 13.11 13.30
CA ARG A 58 15.19 12.84 13.84
C ARG A 58 14.59 11.61 13.19
N PHE A 59 14.48 11.61 11.88
CA PHE A 59 13.90 10.49 11.14
C PHE A 59 14.70 9.20 11.40
N TRP A 60 16.04 9.27 11.35
CA TRP A 60 16.90 8.13 11.63
C TRP A 60 16.68 7.55 13.03
N ASN A 61 16.61 8.42 14.07
CA ASN A 61 16.37 7.99 15.44
C ASN A 61 14.97 7.39 15.63
N ILE A 62 13.95 7.99 15.02
CA ILE A 62 12.60 7.46 15.09
C ILE A 62 12.58 6.04 14.53
N LEU A 63 13.18 5.80 13.38
CA LEU A 63 13.25 4.45 12.82
C LEU A 63 14.10 3.50 13.69
N GLN A 64 15.24 3.96 14.17
CA GLN A 64 16.13 3.15 14.99
C GLN A 64 15.44 2.64 16.27
N TYR A 65 14.56 3.44 16.87
CA TYR A 65 14.02 3.16 18.19
C TYR A 65 12.51 2.88 18.22
N TRP A 66 11.76 3.27 17.19
CA TRP A 66 10.31 3.23 17.22
C TRP A 66 9.66 2.52 16.02
N TYR A 67 10.47 2.04 15.07
CA TYR A 67 9.96 1.30 13.91
C TYR A 67 9.96 -0.20 14.19
N PRO A 68 8.79 -0.87 14.18
CA PRO A 68 8.65 -2.26 14.62
C PRO A 68 9.29 -3.26 13.64
N TYR A 69 9.56 -2.85 12.41
CA TYR A 69 10.07 -3.70 11.33
C TYR A 69 11.52 -3.41 10.97
N ARG A 70 12.29 -2.82 11.87
CA ARG A 70 13.69 -2.44 11.63
C ARG A 70 14.54 -3.57 11.03
N GLU A 71 14.35 -4.80 11.49
CA GLU A 71 15.10 -5.97 11.00
C GLU A 71 14.66 -6.40 9.60
N VAL A 72 13.41 -6.10 9.22
CA VAL A 72 12.84 -6.43 7.91
C VAL A 72 13.15 -5.36 6.87
N ALA A 73 13.53 -4.15 7.28
CA ALA A 73 13.91 -3.06 6.37
C ALA A 73 15.10 -3.44 5.45
N GLY A 74 15.93 -4.41 5.86
CA GLY A 74 16.95 -5.02 5.01
C GLY A 74 18.20 -4.18 4.80
N GLN A 75 18.28 -2.96 5.37
CA GLN A 75 19.40 -2.05 5.25
C GLN A 75 20.21 -1.98 6.53
N HIS A 76 21.54 -1.82 6.38
CA HIS A 76 22.40 -1.51 7.51
C HIS A 76 22.23 -0.04 7.90
N TRP A 77 21.24 0.26 8.74
CA TRP A 77 20.73 1.58 9.07
C TRP A 77 21.81 2.62 9.47
N PRO A 78 22.87 2.27 10.26
CA PRO A 78 23.99 3.15 10.50
C PRO A 78 24.81 3.52 9.26
N GLN A 79 24.82 2.69 8.22
CA GLN A 79 25.50 3.00 6.96
C GLN A 79 24.66 3.98 6.15
N VAL A 80 23.36 3.78 6.07
CA VAL A 80 22.43 4.71 5.43
C VAL A 80 22.59 6.13 6.00
N LEU A 81 22.67 6.26 7.33
CA LEU A 81 22.92 7.56 7.96
C LEU A 81 24.21 8.21 7.45
N ARG A 82 25.32 7.45 7.44
CA ARG A 82 26.63 7.98 6.99
C ARG A 82 26.61 8.46 5.55
N GLU A 83 25.89 7.76 4.67
CA GLU A 83 25.75 8.13 3.25
C GLU A 83 24.91 9.39 3.06
N PHE A 84 23.88 9.59 3.88
CA PHE A 84 22.98 10.72 3.73
C PHE A 84 23.43 12.00 4.46
N ILE A 85 24.29 11.93 5.48
CA ILE A 85 24.81 13.13 6.17
C ILE A 85 25.37 14.16 5.16
N PRO A 86 26.35 13.84 4.30
CA PRO A 86 26.87 14.83 3.37
C PRO A 86 25.85 15.25 2.31
N ARG A 87 24.97 14.36 1.86
CA ARG A 87 23.94 14.66 0.86
C ARG A 87 22.95 15.70 1.38
N VAL A 88 22.50 15.54 2.61
CA VAL A 88 21.56 16.44 3.27
C VAL A 88 22.23 17.77 3.61
N ALA A 89 23.42 17.75 4.23
CA ALA A 89 24.11 18.98 4.65
C ALA A 89 24.59 19.85 3.50
N LEU A 90 24.75 19.30 2.30
CA LEU A 90 25.21 19.99 1.10
C LEU A 90 24.09 20.28 0.11
N ALA A 91 22.83 20.07 0.48
CA ALA A 91 21.69 20.46 -0.36
C ALA A 91 21.72 21.96 -0.65
N LYS A 92 21.61 22.34 -1.93
CA LYS A 92 21.88 23.72 -2.40
C LYS A 92 20.66 24.61 -2.35
N ASN A 93 19.47 24.02 -2.38
CA ASN A 93 18.18 24.68 -2.42
C ASN A 93 17.09 23.77 -1.86
N LYS A 94 15.88 24.30 -1.78
CA LYS A 94 14.71 23.58 -1.26
C LYS A 94 14.47 22.26 -2.02
N ASP A 95 14.58 22.28 -3.33
CA ASP A 95 14.27 21.14 -4.18
C ASP A 95 15.28 20.00 -3.97
N ASP A 96 16.58 20.34 -3.92
CA ASP A 96 17.65 19.38 -3.58
C ASP A 96 17.41 18.75 -2.20
N TYR A 97 17.07 19.59 -1.21
CA TYR A 97 16.78 19.10 0.15
C TYR A 97 15.59 18.13 0.16
N GLN A 98 14.50 18.49 -0.50
CA GLN A 98 13.32 17.62 -0.58
C GLN A 98 13.63 16.30 -1.28
N LEU A 99 14.33 16.32 -2.40
CA LEU A 99 14.74 15.10 -3.13
C LEU A 99 15.65 14.21 -2.29
N VAL A 100 16.62 14.79 -1.59
CA VAL A 100 17.51 14.00 -0.72
C VAL A 100 16.74 13.37 0.43
N MET A 101 15.81 14.11 1.07
CA MET A 101 14.97 13.58 2.15
C MET A 101 14.02 12.49 1.64
N MET A 102 13.47 12.63 0.41
CA MET A 102 12.66 11.58 -0.22
C MET A 102 13.48 10.31 -0.44
N ALA A 103 14.68 10.45 -1.00
CA ALA A 103 15.57 9.30 -1.21
C ALA A 103 15.96 8.63 0.13
N PHE A 104 16.17 9.42 1.17
CA PHE A 104 16.46 8.89 2.50
C PHE A 104 15.28 8.11 3.10
N THR A 105 14.06 8.66 2.99
CA THR A 105 12.85 7.99 3.48
C THR A 105 12.57 6.71 2.72
N ALA A 106 12.89 6.64 1.43
CA ALA A 106 12.69 5.46 0.62
C ALA A 106 13.56 4.25 1.07
N GLU A 107 14.69 4.50 1.76
CA GLU A 107 15.56 3.43 2.30
C GLU A 107 14.89 2.61 3.42
N VAL A 108 13.75 3.08 3.95
CA VAL A 108 12.98 2.34 4.97
C VAL A 108 12.29 1.10 4.39
N HIS A 109 11.99 1.13 3.09
CA HIS A 109 11.20 0.09 2.43
C HIS A 109 9.85 -0.15 3.12
N ASP A 110 9.15 0.94 3.45
CA ASP A 110 7.80 0.94 3.99
C ASP A 110 6.89 1.80 3.10
N THR A 111 5.84 1.20 2.54
CA THR A 111 4.89 1.92 1.69
C THR A 111 4.13 3.00 2.47
N HIS A 112 4.04 2.90 3.79
CA HIS A 112 3.50 3.97 4.62
C HIS A 112 4.42 5.20 4.74
N ALA A 113 5.72 5.06 4.43
CA ALA A 113 6.69 6.16 4.48
C ALA A 113 6.53 7.15 3.29
N ASP A 114 5.30 7.38 2.86
CA ASP A 114 4.98 8.43 1.89
C ASP A 114 4.91 9.80 2.57
N TRP A 115 4.88 10.84 1.77
CA TRP A 115 4.93 12.23 2.23
C TRP A 115 3.54 12.81 2.39
N SER A 116 3.21 13.29 3.59
CA SER A 116 1.97 14.01 3.89
C SER A 116 2.00 15.49 3.47
N SER A 117 3.21 16.06 3.36
CA SER A 117 3.38 17.43 2.86
C SER A 117 3.39 17.45 1.33
N PRO A 118 2.83 18.52 0.69
CA PRO A 118 2.90 18.68 -0.74
C PRO A 118 4.35 18.82 -1.20
N ILE A 119 4.84 17.86 -1.99
CA ILE A 119 6.17 17.89 -2.59
C ILE A 119 6.03 17.94 -4.10
N ALA A 120 6.33 19.11 -4.68
CA ALA A 120 6.20 19.34 -6.12
C ALA A 120 7.34 18.76 -6.94
N VAL A 121 8.47 18.41 -6.31
CA VAL A 121 9.71 17.97 -6.99
C VAL A 121 9.84 16.47 -7.15
N ARG A 122 8.90 15.66 -6.59
CA ARG A 122 8.92 14.21 -6.82
C ARG A 122 8.75 13.91 -8.31
N PRO A 123 9.72 13.24 -8.96
CA PRO A 123 9.57 12.86 -10.35
C PRO A 123 8.47 11.79 -10.54
N PRO A 124 7.72 11.84 -11.66
CA PRO A 124 7.79 12.90 -12.70
C PRO A 124 7.11 14.19 -12.26
N VAL A 125 7.73 15.31 -12.58
CA VAL A 125 7.24 16.65 -12.24
C VAL A 125 6.35 17.17 -13.36
N GLY A 126 5.23 17.82 -13.01
CA GLY A 126 4.35 18.50 -13.94
C GLY A 126 2.89 18.51 -13.52
N GLU A 127 2.15 19.52 -13.97
CA GLU A 127 0.74 19.74 -13.63
C GLU A 127 -0.23 19.06 -14.58
N CYS A 128 0.27 18.57 -15.71
CA CYS A 128 -0.51 17.90 -16.74
C CYS A 128 -0.13 16.44 -16.85
N ARG A 129 -1.07 15.63 -17.35
CA ARG A 129 -0.89 14.19 -17.56
C ARG A 129 -1.68 13.69 -18.75
N LEU A 130 -1.34 12.51 -19.22
CA LEU A 130 -2.14 11.83 -20.24
C LEU A 130 -3.48 11.37 -19.64
N PRO A 131 -4.58 11.39 -20.45
CA PRO A 131 -5.90 11.01 -19.96
C PRO A 131 -6.11 9.48 -19.89
N VAL A 132 -5.09 8.75 -19.47
CA VAL A 132 -5.07 7.29 -19.34
C VAL A 132 -4.72 6.85 -17.93
N LYS A 133 -5.13 5.64 -17.57
CA LYS A 133 -4.71 4.93 -16.36
C LYS A 133 -3.63 3.93 -16.76
N ILE A 134 -2.52 3.93 -16.04
CA ILE A 134 -1.41 2.99 -16.26
C ILE A 134 -1.41 1.95 -15.14
N ARG A 135 -1.16 0.70 -15.52
CA ARG A 135 -0.87 -0.40 -14.61
C ARG A 135 0.37 -1.14 -15.10
N PHE A 136 1.22 -1.56 -14.18
CA PHE A 136 2.35 -2.41 -14.54
C PHE A 136 1.90 -3.88 -14.56
N ILE A 137 2.16 -4.56 -15.66
CA ILE A 137 1.86 -5.98 -15.87
C ILE A 137 3.13 -6.66 -16.35
N GLY A 138 3.63 -7.62 -15.60
CA GLY A 138 4.90 -8.28 -15.91
C GLY A 138 6.09 -7.32 -15.98
N GLY A 139 6.02 -6.17 -15.32
CA GLY A 139 7.04 -5.11 -15.36
C GLY A 139 6.86 -4.07 -16.46
N GLU A 140 5.91 -4.25 -17.38
CA GLU A 140 5.63 -3.33 -18.49
C GLU A 140 4.49 -2.37 -18.14
N ALA A 141 4.60 -1.10 -18.56
CA ALA A 141 3.61 -0.07 -18.29
C ALA A 141 2.46 -0.12 -19.32
N ILE A 142 1.32 -0.62 -18.92
CA ILE A 142 0.17 -0.87 -19.79
C ILE A 142 -0.92 0.17 -19.58
N VAL A 143 -1.51 0.66 -20.66
CA VAL A 143 -2.73 1.46 -20.62
C VAL A 143 -3.87 0.56 -20.18
N ALA A 144 -4.24 0.64 -18.89
CA ALA A 144 -5.29 -0.19 -18.30
C ALA A 144 -6.69 0.42 -18.39
N GLY A 145 -6.79 1.68 -18.80
CA GLY A 145 -8.08 2.38 -18.91
C GLY A 145 -7.92 3.86 -19.19
N TYR A 146 -9.02 4.58 -19.14
CA TYR A 146 -9.06 6.02 -19.35
C TYR A 146 -9.44 6.76 -18.06
N SER A 147 -8.77 7.89 -17.80
CA SER A 147 -9.11 8.81 -16.70
C SER A 147 -10.11 9.90 -17.11
N SER A 148 -10.56 9.89 -18.37
CA SER A 148 -11.64 10.71 -18.90
C SER A 148 -12.30 9.94 -20.04
N SER A 149 -13.63 9.84 -20.02
CA SER A 149 -14.42 9.13 -21.05
C SER A 149 -14.37 9.80 -22.42
N THR A 150 -14.05 11.08 -22.49
CA THR A 150 -13.92 11.85 -23.73
C THR A 150 -12.48 12.02 -24.17
N LEU A 151 -11.59 12.49 -23.26
CA LEU A 151 -10.21 12.81 -23.59
C LEU A 151 -9.35 11.54 -23.76
N GLY A 152 -9.67 10.47 -23.04
CA GLY A 152 -8.94 9.21 -23.12
C GLY A 152 -9.00 8.61 -24.54
N PRO A 153 -10.18 8.29 -25.08
CA PRO A 153 -10.30 7.79 -26.44
C PRO A 153 -9.73 8.74 -27.51
N ALA A 154 -9.79 10.07 -27.28
CA ALA A 154 -9.25 11.09 -28.19
C ALA A 154 -7.70 11.18 -28.16
N SER A 155 -7.04 10.55 -27.20
CA SER A 155 -5.59 10.65 -27.02
C SER A 155 -4.75 9.81 -28.00
N SER A 156 -5.37 9.04 -28.88
CA SER A 156 -4.76 8.04 -29.76
C SER A 156 -4.20 6.80 -29.05
N LEU A 157 -4.11 6.80 -27.70
CA LEU A 157 -3.76 5.64 -26.89
C LEU A 157 -4.96 4.71 -26.75
N LYS A 158 -4.71 3.41 -26.74
CA LYS A 158 -5.74 2.38 -26.54
C LYS A 158 -5.47 1.55 -25.31
N VAL A 159 -6.52 1.05 -24.69
CA VAL A 159 -6.40 0.05 -23.62
C VAL A 159 -5.64 -1.15 -24.16
N GLY A 160 -4.63 -1.59 -23.39
CA GLY A 160 -3.68 -2.64 -23.77
C GLY A 160 -2.45 -2.16 -24.55
N ASP A 161 -2.29 -0.86 -24.83
CA ASP A 161 -1.02 -0.34 -25.33
C ASP A 161 0.05 -0.47 -24.24
N GLU A 162 1.21 -1.01 -24.59
CA GLU A 162 2.41 -1.01 -23.76
C GLU A 162 3.21 0.28 -24.04
N LEU A 163 3.45 1.10 -23.02
CA LEU A 163 4.26 2.31 -23.13
C LEU A 163 5.75 1.94 -23.10
N ASP A 164 6.43 2.07 -24.22
CA ASP A 164 7.86 1.80 -24.33
C ASP A 164 8.71 3.04 -24.00
N ARG A 165 8.35 4.22 -24.56
CA ARG A 165 9.07 5.49 -24.35
C ARG A 165 8.13 6.67 -24.15
N LEU A 166 8.54 7.61 -23.30
CA LEU A 166 7.93 8.94 -23.13
C LEU A 166 9.01 10.00 -23.46
N ASP A 167 8.73 10.88 -24.41
CA ASP A 167 9.69 11.90 -24.89
C ASP A 167 11.09 11.34 -25.20
N ASP A 168 11.12 10.23 -25.95
CA ASP A 168 12.31 9.49 -26.36
C ASP A 168 13.09 8.77 -25.23
N ILE A 169 12.62 8.84 -23.95
CA ILE A 169 13.24 8.15 -22.83
C ILE A 169 12.49 6.83 -22.57
N PRO A 170 13.19 5.68 -22.49
CA PRO A 170 12.56 4.41 -22.15
C PRO A 170 11.83 4.47 -20.81
N VAL A 171 10.63 3.91 -20.73
CA VAL A 171 9.85 3.87 -19.47
C VAL A 171 10.62 3.12 -18.37
N SER A 172 11.32 2.05 -18.72
CA SER A 172 12.18 1.31 -17.78
C SER A 172 13.29 2.16 -17.17
N GLU A 173 13.89 3.07 -17.96
CA GLU A 173 14.88 4.03 -17.47
C GLU A 173 14.25 5.10 -16.57
N LEU A 174 13.08 5.61 -16.93
CA LEU A 174 12.31 6.53 -16.08
C LEU A 174 11.98 5.90 -14.73
N VAL A 175 11.45 4.68 -14.72
CA VAL A 175 11.14 3.93 -13.50
C VAL A 175 12.39 3.73 -12.65
N LYS A 176 13.51 3.30 -13.25
CA LYS A 176 14.79 3.15 -12.54
C LYS A 176 15.26 4.45 -11.89
N ASN A 177 15.18 5.56 -12.61
CA ASN A 177 15.64 6.85 -12.14
C ASN A 177 14.73 7.45 -11.06
N TRP A 178 13.43 7.15 -11.08
CA TRP A 178 12.47 7.66 -10.11
C TRP A 178 12.30 6.78 -8.86
N SER A 179 12.55 5.47 -8.99
CA SER A 179 12.42 4.51 -7.88
C SER A 179 13.06 4.95 -6.57
N PRO A 180 14.24 5.61 -6.55
CA PRO A 180 14.82 6.10 -5.30
C PRO A 180 13.98 7.13 -4.53
N PHE A 181 12.96 7.73 -5.14
CA PHE A 181 12.11 8.75 -4.54
C PHE A 181 10.72 8.20 -4.12
N TYR A 182 10.53 6.89 -4.24
CA TYR A 182 9.29 6.20 -3.89
C TYR A 182 9.55 5.17 -2.79
N ALA A 183 9.19 5.53 -1.56
CA ALA A 183 9.19 4.57 -0.47
C ALA A 183 8.17 3.46 -0.75
N ALA A 184 8.61 2.21 -0.70
CA ALA A 184 7.73 1.08 -0.95
C ALA A 184 8.24 -0.17 -0.26
N SER A 185 7.33 -0.95 0.29
CA SER A 185 7.64 -2.20 0.98
C SER A 185 8.08 -3.30 0.01
N ASN A 186 7.55 -3.28 -1.22
CA ASN A 186 7.92 -4.20 -2.30
C ASN A 186 7.80 -3.52 -3.66
N GLU A 187 8.21 -4.25 -4.72
CA GLU A 187 8.23 -3.71 -6.07
C GLU A 187 6.83 -3.48 -6.64
N ALA A 188 5.86 -4.34 -6.32
CA ALA A 188 4.47 -4.18 -6.77
C ALA A 188 3.87 -2.85 -6.27
N ALA A 189 4.07 -2.51 -5.00
CA ALA A 189 3.66 -1.23 -4.43
C ALA A 189 4.40 -0.05 -5.06
N ARG A 190 5.72 -0.17 -5.31
CA ARG A 190 6.51 0.89 -5.96
C ARG A 190 6.01 1.19 -7.37
N LEU A 191 5.83 0.16 -8.19
CA LEU A 191 5.34 0.29 -9.55
C LEU A 191 3.91 0.84 -9.58
N ARG A 192 3.04 0.41 -8.64
CA ARG A 192 1.71 1.00 -8.46
C ARG A 192 1.79 2.51 -8.21
N ASP A 193 2.67 2.96 -7.32
CA ASP A 193 2.76 4.37 -6.95
C ASP A 193 3.41 5.21 -8.06
N ILE A 194 4.41 4.68 -8.75
CA ILE A 194 4.97 5.31 -9.96
C ILE A 194 3.91 5.40 -11.06
N SER A 195 3.10 4.35 -11.29
CA SER A 195 2.08 4.31 -12.35
C SER A 195 1.07 5.45 -12.23
N ARG A 196 0.72 5.84 -10.99
CA ARG A 196 -0.23 6.93 -10.71
C ARG A 196 0.23 8.28 -11.24
N SER A 197 1.52 8.48 -11.42
CA SER A 197 2.12 9.73 -11.87
C SER A 197 2.97 9.59 -13.14
N LEU A 198 3.19 8.38 -13.66
CA LEU A 198 4.09 8.07 -14.77
C LEU A 198 3.96 9.03 -15.97
N THR A 199 2.74 9.45 -16.27
CA THR A 199 2.46 10.29 -17.43
C THR A 199 2.45 11.80 -17.13
N ASN A 200 2.80 12.22 -15.89
CA ASN A 200 2.89 13.63 -15.53
C ASN A 200 4.00 14.33 -16.35
N GLY A 201 3.83 15.63 -16.55
CA GLY A 201 4.80 16.45 -17.26
C GLY A 201 4.27 17.84 -17.58
N ALA A 202 5.02 18.56 -18.42
CA ALA A 202 4.55 19.83 -18.97
C ALA A 202 3.27 19.62 -19.79
N CYS A 203 2.40 20.61 -19.77
CA CYS A 203 1.17 20.60 -20.58
C CYS A 203 1.49 20.65 -22.08
N GLY A 204 0.63 20.03 -22.87
CA GLY A 204 0.77 20.03 -24.33
C GLY A 204 1.18 18.67 -24.89
N GLN A 205 1.73 18.71 -26.08
CA GLN A 205 2.05 17.48 -26.83
C GLN A 205 3.26 16.76 -26.26
N VAL A 206 3.16 15.42 -26.23
CA VAL A 206 4.22 14.48 -25.85
C VAL A 206 4.34 13.40 -26.90
N ARG A 207 5.57 13.02 -27.24
CA ARG A 207 5.85 11.87 -28.10
C ARG A 207 5.85 10.61 -27.26
N ILE A 208 5.21 9.57 -27.77
CA ILE A 208 5.07 8.30 -27.07
C ILE A 208 5.37 7.17 -28.07
N ASP A 209 6.29 6.31 -27.72
CA ASP A 209 6.44 5.04 -28.40
C ASP A 209 5.68 3.98 -27.61
N VAL A 210 4.82 3.25 -28.29
CA VAL A 210 4.02 2.16 -27.71
C VAL A 210 4.18 0.89 -28.51
N LYS A 211 3.96 -0.27 -27.88
CA LYS A 211 3.66 -1.51 -28.58
C LYS A 211 2.16 -1.76 -28.53
N ARG A 212 1.55 -1.96 -29.67
CA ARG A 212 0.13 -2.34 -29.83
C ARG A 212 0.02 -3.62 -30.59
N SER A 213 -0.46 -4.68 -29.97
CA SER A 213 -0.47 -6.03 -30.55
C SER A 213 0.91 -6.40 -31.12
N GLU A 214 1.94 -6.27 -30.27
CA GLU A 214 3.37 -6.54 -30.57
C GLU A 214 4.00 -5.64 -31.66
N LYS A 215 3.28 -4.67 -32.19
CA LYS A 215 3.79 -3.77 -33.24
C LYS A 215 4.21 -2.43 -32.61
N PRO A 216 5.44 -1.96 -32.87
CA PRO A 216 5.87 -0.65 -32.42
C PRO A 216 5.14 0.45 -33.19
N LEU A 217 4.65 1.45 -32.46
CA LEU A 217 3.98 2.63 -33.01
C LEU A 217 4.53 3.88 -32.32
N ARG A 218 4.78 4.91 -33.10
CA ARG A 218 5.07 6.25 -32.57
C ARG A 218 3.83 7.12 -32.65
N LEU A 219 3.41 7.65 -31.52
CA LEU A 219 2.22 8.45 -31.36
C LEU A 219 2.57 9.83 -30.81
N THR A 220 1.69 10.78 -31.04
CA THR A 220 1.68 12.06 -30.31
C THR A 220 0.37 12.14 -29.56
N ALA A 221 0.45 12.37 -28.25
CA ALA A 221 -0.71 12.60 -27.39
C ALA A 221 -0.57 13.93 -26.65
N THR A 222 -1.67 14.41 -26.06
CA THR A 222 -1.68 15.67 -25.34
C THR A 222 -1.84 15.44 -23.85
N ARG A 223 -0.89 15.94 -23.05
CA ARG A 223 -1.05 16.05 -21.59
C ARG A 223 -2.00 17.20 -21.30
N VAL A 224 -2.99 16.94 -20.47
CA VAL A 224 -4.02 17.90 -20.06
C VAL A 224 -3.93 18.15 -18.54
N PRO A 225 -4.41 19.31 -18.04
CA PRO A 225 -4.45 19.58 -16.59
C PRO A 225 -5.08 18.45 -15.79
N ALA A 226 -4.43 18.04 -14.70
CA ALA A 226 -4.88 16.92 -13.86
C ALA A 226 -6.32 17.10 -13.35
N GLY A 227 -6.76 18.35 -13.09
CA GLY A 227 -8.13 18.66 -12.65
C GLY A 227 -9.23 18.35 -13.69
N GLN A 228 -8.89 18.06 -14.95
CA GLN A 228 -9.83 17.64 -15.99
C GLN A 228 -10.02 16.11 -16.03
N LEU A 229 -9.32 15.39 -15.20
CA LEU A 229 -9.25 13.93 -15.21
C LEU A 229 -9.78 13.34 -13.91
N ASN A 230 -10.44 12.19 -14.01
CA ASN A 230 -10.78 11.40 -12.84
C ASN A 230 -9.56 10.55 -12.45
N ILE A 231 -8.73 11.12 -11.58
CA ILE A 231 -7.50 10.48 -11.06
C ILE A 231 -7.71 9.80 -9.71
N LEU A 232 -8.95 9.86 -9.17
CA LEU A 232 -9.27 9.27 -7.87
C LEU A 232 -9.16 7.75 -7.93
N ALA A 233 -8.49 7.25 -6.92
CA ALA A 233 -8.35 5.88 -6.44
C ALA A 233 -8.35 4.80 -7.54
N GLY A 234 -7.19 4.25 -7.82
CA GLY A 234 -7.09 2.99 -8.54
C GLY A 234 -7.72 1.87 -7.71
N THR A 235 -9.02 1.66 -7.86
CA THR A 235 -9.67 0.43 -7.43
C THR A 235 -9.76 -0.49 -8.64
N HIS A 236 -9.58 -1.77 -8.41
CA HIS A 236 -9.70 -2.80 -9.45
C HIS A 236 -10.95 -3.66 -9.24
N ASP A 237 -11.81 -3.28 -8.30
CA ASP A 237 -13.09 -3.92 -8.03
C ASP A 237 -14.15 -3.56 -9.10
N LEU A 238 -15.19 -4.38 -9.18
CA LEU A 238 -16.29 -4.15 -10.15
C LEU A 238 -17.00 -2.81 -9.88
N PRO A 239 -17.32 -2.04 -10.91
CA PRO A 239 -18.16 -0.85 -10.79
C PRO A 239 -19.58 -1.19 -10.33
N GLY A 240 -20.31 -0.22 -9.78
CA GLY A 240 -21.73 -0.36 -9.37
C GLY A 240 -21.89 -0.67 -7.87
N PRO A 241 -22.94 -1.43 -7.46
CA PRO A 241 -23.32 -1.60 -6.06
C PRO A 241 -22.25 -2.33 -5.24
N THR A 242 -22.23 -2.06 -3.93
CA THR A 242 -21.33 -2.68 -2.95
C THR A 242 -21.52 -4.19 -2.90
N PHE A 243 -22.77 -4.65 -2.87
CA PHE A 243 -23.14 -6.05 -2.88
C PHE A 243 -23.97 -6.38 -4.11
N ARG A 244 -23.75 -7.55 -4.70
CA ARG A 244 -24.57 -8.12 -5.77
C ARG A 244 -24.50 -9.64 -5.79
N LEU A 245 -25.51 -10.28 -6.35
CA LEU A 245 -25.43 -11.67 -6.74
C LEU A 245 -24.95 -11.74 -8.20
N LEU A 246 -23.79 -12.37 -8.43
CA LEU A 246 -23.33 -12.67 -9.80
C LEU A 246 -24.16 -13.82 -10.39
N SER A 247 -24.62 -14.75 -9.52
CA SER A 247 -25.60 -15.79 -9.84
C SER A 247 -26.33 -16.21 -8.56
N LYS A 248 -27.26 -17.17 -8.67
CA LYS A 248 -27.87 -17.80 -7.47
C LYS A 248 -26.86 -18.50 -6.55
N ASP A 249 -25.68 -18.84 -7.08
CA ASP A 249 -24.63 -19.59 -6.40
C ASP A 249 -23.48 -18.71 -5.90
N ILE A 250 -23.35 -17.45 -6.36
CA ILE A 250 -22.20 -16.59 -6.07
C ILE A 250 -22.66 -15.19 -5.64
N ALA A 251 -22.29 -14.82 -4.41
CA ALA A 251 -22.36 -13.45 -3.93
C ALA A 251 -21.01 -12.73 -4.14
N TYR A 252 -21.07 -11.42 -4.40
CA TYR A 252 -19.94 -10.54 -4.54
C TYR A 252 -20.12 -9.31 -3.65
N LEU A 253 -19.11 -9.02 -2.84
CA LEU A 253 -19.03 -7.88 -1.93
C LEU A 253 -17.72 -7.14 -2.18
N LYS A 254 -17.77 -5.88 -2.61
CA LYS A 254 -16.58 -5.03 -2.70
C LYS A 254 -16.45 -4.12 -1.49
N LEU A 255 -15.21 -3.89 -1.05
CA LEU A 255 -14.97 -3.08 0.14
C LEU A 255 -14.73 -1.60 -0.14
N SER A 256 -14.55 -1.17 -1.40
CA SER A 256 -14.37 0.25 -1.76
C SER A 256 -15.56 1.16 -1.42
N SER A 257 -16.72 0.58 -1.19
CA SER A 257 -17.96 1.30 -0.85
C SER A 257 -18.74 0.61 0.28
N VAL A 258 -18.08 -0.24 1.08
CA VAL A 258 -18.71 -0.94 2.22
C VAL A 258 -19.06 0.04 3.33
N ARG A 259 -20.19 -0.21 4.00
CA ARG A 259 -20.59 0.47 5.23
C ARG A 259 -20.58 -0.51 6.37
N ALA A 260 -20.00 -0.13 7.49
CA ALA A 260 -19.82 -1.03 8.64
C ALA A 260 -21.17 -1.51 9.21
N GLU A 261 -22.17 -0.65 9.22
CA GLU A 261 -23.53 -0.95 9.68
C GLU A 261 -24.26 -1.98 8.81
N ASP A 262 -23.91 -2.08 7.52
CA ASP A 262 -24.59 -2.94 6.56
C ASP A 262 -23.97 -4.34 6.45
N VAL A 263 -22.85 -4.62 7.14
CA VAL A 263 -22.11 -5.90 7.01
C VAL A 263 -23.01 -7.10 7.30
N THR A 264 -23.79 -7.07 8.40
CA THR A 264 -24.71 -8.17 8.76
C THR A 264 -25.72 -8.41 7.64
N HIS A 265 -26.27 -7.33 7.05
CA HIS A 265 -27.23 -7.43 5.95
C HIS A 265 -26.58 -8.05 4.69
N TYR A 266 -25.34 -7.70 4.36
CA TYR A 266 -24.64 -8.32 3.22
C TYR A 266 -24.46 -9.84 3.45
N ILE A 267 -24.18 -10.27 4.67
CA ILE A 267 -24.07 -11.69 5.01
C ILE A 267 -25.43 -12.39 4.91
N GLU A 268 -26.52 -11.75 5.35
CA GLU A 268 -27.90 -12.27 5.16
C GLU A 268 -28.21 -12.48 3.67
N LEU A 269 -27.89 -11.50 2.83
CA LEU A 269 -28.09 -11.58 1.38
C LEU A 269 -27.21 -12.65 0.71
N ALA A 270 -26.03 -12.94 1.26
CA ALA A 270 -25.14 -13.98 0.76
C ALA A 270 -25.57 -15.40 1.22
N THR A 271 -26.41 -15.50 2.25
CA THR A 271 -26.82 -16.79 2.82
C THR A 271 -27.48 -17.66 1.77
N GLY A 272 -27.05 -18.94 1.71
CA GLY A 272 -27.57 -19.90 0.72
C GLY A 272 -26.82 -19.93 -0.61
N THR A 273 -25.90 -19.00 -0.85
CA THR A 273 -24.97 -19.10 -2.00
C THR A 273 -23.88 -20.16 -1.72
N LYS A 274 -23.30 -20.71 -2.79
CA LYS A 274 -22.15 -21.63 -2.67
C LYS A 274 -20.88 -20.91 -2.25
N GLY A 275 -20.73 -19.63 -2.66
CA GLY A 275 -19.54 -18.85 -2.32
C GLY A 275 -19.80 -17.36 -2.30
N LEU A 276 -19.01 -16.66 -1.47
CA LEU A 276 -18.91 -15.22 -1.33
C LEU A 276 -17.53 -14.78 -1.81
N ILE A 277 -17.49 -13.90 -2.80
CA ILE A 277 -16.28 -13.20 -3.22
C ILE A 277 -16.23 -11.87 -2.48
N VAL A 278 -15.17 -11.65 -1.71
CA VAL A 278 -14.88 -10.37 -1.05
C VAL A 278 -13.73 -9.70 -1.81
N ASP A 279 -14.04 -8.60 -2.50
CA ASP A 279 -13.05 -7.90 -3.32
C ASP A 279 -12.40 -6.77 -2.53
N ILE A 280 -11.09 -6.95 -2.26
CA ILE A 280 -10.25 -6.02 -1.50
C ILE A 280 -9.15 -5.43 -2.42
N ARG A 281 -9.30 -5.49 -3.72
CA ARG A 281 -8.45 -4.77 -4.69
C ARG A 281 -8.77 -3.27 -4.70
N ASN A 282 -8.80 -2.69 -3.49
CA ASN A 282 -9.18 -1.31 -3.18
C ASN A 282 -8.69 -0.98 -1.75
N TYR A 283 -8.92 0.26 -1.34
CA TYR A 283 -8.86 0.62 0.08
C TYR A 283 -10.30 0.62 0.64
N PRO A 284 -10.60 -0.18 1.69
CA PRO A 284 -11.94 -0.26 2.25
C PRO A 284 -12.46 1.09 2.73
N SER A 285 -13.71 1.42 2.37
CA SER A 285 -14.34 2.69 2.76
C SER A 285 -14.73 2.77 4.25
N ALA A 286 -14.74 1.63 4.94
CA ALA A 286 -14.97 1.52 6.38
C ALA A 286 -14.14 0.39 6.98
N PHE A 287 -13.79 0.50 8.27
CA PHE A 287 -13.09 -0.56 8.99
C PHE A 287 -14.07 -1.68 9.34
N VAL A 288 -13.93 -2.82 8.66
CA VAL A 288 -14.87 -3.95 8.77
C VAL A 288 -14.20 -5.29 9.13
N ALA A 289 -12.88 -5.29 9.39
CA ALA A 289 -12.12 -6.52 9.60
C ALA A 289 -12.76 -7.46 10.63
N TYR A 290 -13.06 -6.95 11.82
CA TYR A 290 -13.71 -7.74 12.88
C TYR A 290 -15.16 -8.08 12.52
N ARG A 291 -15.96 -7.04 12.20
CA ARG A 291 -17.39 -7.22 11.97
C ARG A 291 -17.69 -8.19 10.82
N LEU A 292 -16.93 -8.11 9.73
CA LEU A 292 -17.07 -9.05 8.62
C LEU A 292 -16.51 -10.42 8.99
N GLY A 293 -15.30 -10.46 9.56
CA GLY A 293 -14.63 -11.70 9.94
C GLY A 293 -15.43 -12.53 10.96
N ASP A 294 -16.09 -11.88 11.92
CA ASP A 294 -16.89 -12.54 12.95
C ASP A 294 -18.06 -13.36 12.36
N HIS A 295 -18.65 -12.91 11.26
CA HIS A 295 -19.68 -13.67 10.54
C HIS A 295 -19.14 -14.86 9.73
N LEU A 296 -17.82 -14.96 9.56
CA LEU A 296 -17.17 -15.98 8.73
C LEU A 296 -16.53 -17.12 9.54
N VAL A 297 -16.51 -17.00 10.87
CA VAL A 297 -15.92 -18.01 11.76
C VAL A 297 -16.98 -18.63 12.66
N GLY A 298 -16.85 -19.94 12.93
CA GLY A 298 -17.76 -20.69 13.80
C GLY A 298 -17.30 -20.77 15.27
N ARG A 299 -16.10 -20.28 15.58
CA ARG A 299 -15.48 -20.25 16.91
C ARG A 299 -14.51 -19.10 17.00
N GLN A 300 -14.07 -18.77 18.22
CA GLN A 300 -13.00 -17.79 18.39
C GLN A 300 -11.76 -18.22 17.59
N THR A 301 -11.29 -17.36 16.69
CA THR A 301 -10.24 -17.67 15.70
C THR A 301 -9.19 -16.58 15.67
N PRO A 302 -7.94 -16.85 16.09
CA PRO A 302 -6.85 -15.90 15.96
C PRO A 302 -6.53 -15.60 14.50
N PHE A 303 -6.23 -14.33 14.16
CA PHE A 303 -5.86 -13.94 12.80
C PHE A 303 -4.66 -13.00 12.71
N ALA A 304 -4.33 -12.27 13.78
CA ALA A 304 -3.19 -11.38 13.83
C ALA A 304 -2.50 -11.39 15.20
N GLN A 305 -1.25 -10.93 15.24
CA GLN A 305 -0.47 -10.68 16.44
C GLN A 305 0.21 -9.33 16.31
N PHE A 306 0.17 -8.51 17.37
CA PHE A 306 0.79 -7.19 17.34
C PHE A 306 2.11 -7.15 18.10
N THR A 307 2.97 -6.17 17.74
CA THR A 307 4.09 -5.73 18.56
C THR A 307 4.02 -4.22 18.78
N PHE A 308 4.35 -3.80 19.98
CA PHE A 308 4.32 -2.41 20.42
C PHE A 308 5.67 -1.96 20.93
N ALA A 309 6.01 -0.69 20.67
CA ALA A 309 7.23 -0.09 21.18
C ALA A 309 7.14 0.16 22.69
N GLN A 310 8.25 -0.02 23.41
CA GLN A 310 8.32 0.24 24.83
C GLN A 310 8.86 1.65 25.11
N LEU A 311 8.04 2.57 25.64
CA LEU A 311 8.46 3.92 25.99
C LEU A 311 9.61 3.95 27.02
N SER A 312 9.59 3.04 27.99
CA SER A 312 10.63 2.94 29.02
C SER A 312 11.93 2.31 28.55
N ASN A 313 11.94 1.71 27.37
CA ASN A 313 13.10 1.04 26.77
C ASN A 313 13.10 1.21 25.23
N PRO A 314 13.42 2.42 24.73
CA PRO A 314 13.41 2.70 23.29
C PRO A 314 14.23 1.71 22.49
N GLY A 315 13.66 1.20 21.39
CA GLY A 315 14.24 0.14 20.56
C GLY A 315 13.85 -1.28 20.97
N ALA A 316 13.19 -1.45 22.11
CA ALA A 316 12.56 -2.71 22.47
C ALA A 316 11.10 -2.73 22.05
N PHE A 317 10.66 -3.88 21.55
CA PHE A 317 9.26 -4.16 21.19
C PHE A 317 8.79 -5.37 21.99
N GLN A 318 7.53 -5.31 22.41
CA GLN A 318 6.89 -6.44 23.07
C GLN A 318 5.72 -6.94 22.24
N TRP A 319 5.55 -8.25 22.25
CA TRP A 319 4.37 -8.88 21.68
C TRP A 319 3.16 -8.59 22.56
N ASP A 320 1.99 -8.39 21.94
CA ASP A 320 0.74 -8.40 22.65
C ASP A 320 0.59 -9.73 23.44
N HIS A 321 -0.07 -9.68 24.59
CA HIS A 321 -0.25 -10.83 25.47
C HIS A 321 -1.03 -11.96 24.81
N SER A 322 -1.91 -11.64 23.87
CA SER A 322 -2.72 -12.59 23.12
C SER A 322 -2.81 -12.22 21.66
N ALA A 323 -2.99 -13.21 20.79
CA ALA A 323 -3.30 -12.95 19.41
C ALA A 323 -4.67 -12.27 19.29
N VAL A 324 -4.77 -11.36 18.32
CA VAL A 324 -6.04 -10.73 17.93
C VAL A 324 -6.94 -11.80 17.30
N ALA A 325 -8.17 -11.92 17.78
CA ALA A 325 -9.06 -12.98 17.38
C ALA A 325 -10.44 -12.47 16.97
N LEU A 326 -11.04 -13.16 16.00
CA LEU A 326 -12.44 -13.03 15.63
C LEU A 326 -13.32 -13.78 16.62
N SER A 327 -14.52 -13.28 16.86
CA SER A 327 -15.54 -13.89 17.71
C SER A 327 -16.78 -14.23 16.88
N PRO A 328 -17.33 -15.48 16.98
CA PRO A 328 -18.47 -15.88 16.14
C PRO A 328 -19.67 -14.94 16.26
N ALA A 329 -20.23 -14.51 15.13
CA ALA A 329 -21.44 -13.71 15.05
C ALA A 329 -22.54 -14.40 14.21
N GLN A 330 -23.78 -13.96 14.38
CA GLN A 330 -24.91 -14.42 13.58
C GLN A 330 -25.40 -13.29 12.66
N PRO A 331 -25.86 -13.62 11.43
CA PRO A 331 -25.81 -14.96 10.80
C PRO A 331 -24.37 -15.42 10.50
N HIS A 332 -24.12 -16.73 10.56
CA HIS A 332 -22.82 -17.30 10.20
C HIS A 332 -22.86 -17.80 8.76
N TYR A 333 -21.93 -17.29 7.93
CA TYR A 333 -21.78 -17.72 6.55
C TYR A 333 -20.92 -18.99 6.45
N THR A 334 -21.44 -20.03 5.80
CA THR A 334 -20.79 -21.35 5.74
C THR A 334 -20.34 -21.76 4.33
N GLY A 335 -20.61 -20.94 3.30
CA GLY A 335 -20.16 -21.17 1.93
C GLY A 335 -18.66 -20.94 1.75
N TYR A 336 -18.13 -21.21 0.58
CA TYR A 336 -16.76 -20.89 0.23
C TYR A 336 -16.55 -19.37 0.27
N ILE A 337 -15.35 -18.93 0.69
CA ILE A 337 -14.99 -17.53 0.73
C ILE A 337 -13.77 -17.34 -0.15
N VAL A 338 -13.85 -16.40 -1.08
CA VAL A 338 -12.73 -16.00 -1.93
C VAL A 338 -12.42 -14.54 -1.66
N VAL A 339 -11.19 -14.24 -1.27
CA VAL A 339 -10.70 -12.88 -1.09
C VAL A 339 -9.87 -12.51 -2.30
N LEU A 340 -10.26 -11.44 -3.03
CA LEU A 340 -9.47 -10.92 -4.14
C LEU A 340 -8.54 -9.82 -3.64
N VAL A 341 -7.24 -9.95 -3.94
CA VAL A 341 -6.21 -8.99 -3.57
C VAL A 341 -5.26 -8.70 -4.73
N ASP A 342 -4.65 -7.52 -4.73
CA ASP A 342 -3.57 -7.16 -5.64
C ASP A 342 -2.71 -6.03 -5.04
N GLU A 343 -1.87 -5.38 -5.85
CA GLU A 343 -0.95 -4.32 -5.44
C GLU A 343 -1.63 -3.09 -4.83
N VAL A 344 -2.95 -2.94 -4.99
CA VAL A 344 -3.73 -1.85 -4.39
C VAL A 344 -4.12 -2.16 -2.95
N SER A 345 -4.20 -3.45 -2.58
CA SER A 345 -4.51 -3.89 -1.22
C SER A 345 -3.37 -3.50 -0.28
N GLN A 346 -3.61 -2.54 0.60
CA GLN A 346 -2.63 -1.99 1.54
C GLN A 346 -3.27 -1.72 2.90
N SER A 347 -2.50 -1.88 4.00
CA SER A 347 -2.88 -1.43 5.34
C SER A 347 -4.21 -2.09 5.78
N GLN A 348 -5.24 -1.30 6.10
CA GLN A 348 -6.57 -1.79 6.47
C GLN A 348 -7.10 -2.87 5.50
N ALA A 349 -6.76 -2.82 4.21
CA ALA A 349 -7.13 -3.85 3.24
C ALA A 349 -6.42 -5.17 3.55
N GLU A 350 -5.12 -5.13 3.83
CA GLU A 350 -4.33 -6.31 4.19
C GLU A 350 -4.81 -6.90 5.53
N PHE A 351 -5.02 -6.06 6.55
CA PHE A 351 -5.56 -6.49 7.84
C PHE A 351 -6.95 -7.14 7.71
N THR A 352 -7.81 -6.57 6.86
CA THR A 352 -9.14 -7.15 6.58
C THR A 352 -9.02 -8.49 5.85
N ALA A 353 -8.10 -8.59 4.88
CA ALA A 353 -7.85 -9.84 4.17
C ALA A 353 -7.34 -10.93 5.12
N MET A 354 -6.41 -10.61 6.05
CA MET A 354 -5.95 -11.54 7.09
C MET A 354 -7.10 -12.03 7.98
N ALA A 355 -8.00 -11.13 8.38
CA ALA A 355 -9.17 -11.50 9.19
C ALA A 355 -10.08 -12.49 8.44
N ILE A 356 -10.37 -12.24 7.16
CA ILE A 356 -11.22 -13.13 6.37
C ILE A 356 -10.50 -14.46 6.06
N GLN A 357 -9.20 -14.42 5.77
CA GLN A 357 -8.37 -15.62 5.51
C GLN A 357 -8.34 -16.59 6.69
N ALA A 358 -8.58 -16.11 7.91
CA ALA A 358 -8.65 -16.97 9.10
C ALA A 358 -9.90 -17.89 9.12
N ALA A 359 -10.91 -17.65 8.29
CA ALA A 359 -12.06 -18.53 8.15
C ALA A 359 -11.65 -19.87 7.50
N PRO A 360 -12.16 -21.01 7.98
CA PRO A 360 -11.67 -22.33 7.56
C PRO A 360 -11.94 -22.69 6.09
N ASN A 361 -12.85 -21.99 5.45
CA ASN A 361 -13.27 -22.16 4.05
C ASN A 361 -12.90 -20.96 3.17
N ALA A 362 -11.96 -20.11 3.62
CA ALA A 362 -11.48 -18.98 2.89
C ALA A 362 -10.18 -19.29 2.12
N ILE A 363 -10.06 -18.71 0.93
CA ILE A 363 -8.84 -18.68 0.13
C ILE A 363 -8.60 -17.27 -0.40
N VAL A 364 -7.34 -16.89 -0.55
CA VAL A 364 -6.92 -15.63 -1.14
C VAL A 364 -6.46 -15.86 -2.57
N VAL A 365 -7.05 -15.11 -3.50
CA VAL A 365 -6.77 -15.20 -4.95
C VAL A 365 -6.29 -13.83 -5.44
N GLY A 366 -5.21 -13.81 -6.19
CA GLY A 366 -4.70 -12.57 -6.77
C GLY A 366 -3.18 -12.50 -6.79
N SER A 367 -2.64 -11.31 -6.58
CA SER A 367 -1.21 -11.03 -6.66
C SER A 367 -0.65 -10.38 -5.40
N GLN A 368 0.61 -9.97 -5.46
CA GLN A 368 1.34 -9.33 -4.37
C GLN A 368 0.60 -8.09 -3.85
N THR A 369 0.28 -8.07 -2.56
CA THR A 369 -0.25 -6.88 -1.87
C THR A 369 0.87 -5.90 -1.51
N ALA A 370 0.51 -4.72 -1.03
CA ALA A 370 1.48 -3.65 -0.78
C ALA A 370 2.53 -3.97 0.29
N GLY A 371 2.25 -4.91 1.20
CA GLY A 371 3.18 -5.31 2.25
C GLY A 371 3.46 -4.20 3.27
N ALA A 372 2.45 -3.42 3.60
CA ALA A 372 2.52 -2.36 4.60
C ALA A 372 1.22 -2.33 5.40
N ASP A 373 1.26 -2.92 6.57
CA ASP A 373 0.13 -2.99 7.48
C ASP A 373 0.44 -2.34 8.83
N GLY A 374 -0.59 -2.01 9.60
CA GLY A 374 -0.50 -1.36 10.89
C GLY A 374 -0.80 0.14 10.87
N ASN A 375 -1.12 0.69 12.03
CA ASN A 375 -1.39 2.11 12.18
C ASN A 375 -0.13 2.94 11.92
N ILE A 376 -0.31 4.04 11.21
CA ILE A 376 0.78 4.97 10.88
C ILE A 376 1.09 5.91 12.04
N SER A 377 2.37 6.26 12.18
CA SER A 377 2.86 7.33 13.04
C SER A 377 3.40 8.47 12.18
N ALA A 378 2.84 9.67 12.37
CA ALA A 378 3.25 10.85 11.63
C ALA A 378 4.56 11.42 12.18
N ILE A 379 5.45 11.84 11.29
CA ILE A 379 6.77 12.40 11.63
C ILE A 379 6.89 13.78 11.01
N PRO A 380 6.77 14.86 11.81
CA PRO A 380 7.06 16.20 11.34
C PRO A 380 8.57 16.44 11.24
N LEU A 381 9.01 17.03 10.13
CA LEU A 381 10.41 17.27 9.82
C LEU A 381 10.66 18.75 9.48
N PRO A 382 11.84 19.31 9.81
CA PRO A 382 12.24 20.65 9.43
C PRO A 382 12.03 20.95 7.95
N GLY A 383 11.59 22.18 7.66
CA GLY A 383 11.21 22.60 6.30
C GLY A 383 9.70 22.49 6.02
N GLY A 384 8.88 22.23 7.06
CA GLY A 384 7.46 21.94 6.90
C GLY A 384 7.20 20.60 6.22
N LEU A 385 8.17 19.71 6.26
CA LEU A 385 8.03 18.37 5.71
C LEU A 385 7.31 17.45 6.71
N GLY A 386 6.60 16.46 6.18
CA GLY A 386 5.95 15.43 6.98
C GLY A 386 5.91 14.10 6.23
N THR A 387 6.22 13.03 6.94
CA THR A 387 6.15 11.66 6.45
C THR A 387 5.54 10.76 7.53
N HIS A 388 5.43 9.48 7.25
CA HIS A 388 4.89 8.49 8.17
C HIS A 388 5.78 7.24 8.23
N ILE A 389 5.49 6.40 9.18
CA ILE A 389 5.99 5.00 9.25
C ILE A 389 4.86 4.11 9.76
N SER A 390 4.96 2.80 9.54
CA SER A 390 4.15 1.83 10.28
C SER A 390 4.54 1.90 11.77
N GLY A 391 3.61 2.30 12.62
CA GLY A 391 3.89 2.58 14.05
C GLY A 391 3.75 1.37 14.95
N ILE A 392 2.95 0.36 14.56
CA ILE A 392 2.81 -0.92 15.24
C ILE A 392 3.17 -2.06 14.30
N GLY A 393 3.67 -3.16 14.85
CA GLY A 393 3.94 -4.37 14.07
C GLY A 393 2.69 -5.23 13.96
N VAL A 394 2.35 -5.64 12.73
CA VAL A 394 1.28 -6.58 12.43
C VAL A 394 1.87 -7.86 11.85
N PHE A 395 1.53 -8.98 12.45
CA PHE A 395 2.05 -10.29 12.11
C PHE A 395 0.90 -11.29 12.04
N TYR A 396 1.11 -12.40 11.37
CA TYR A 396 0.25 -13.57 11.53
C TYR A 396 0.32 -14.14 12.97
N PRO A 397 -0.65 -14.95 13.44
CA PRO A 397 -0.62 -15.53 14.79
C PRO A 397 0.63 -16.38 15.08
N ASP A 398 1.25 -16.93 14.05
CA ASP A 398 2.51 -17.68 14.12
C ASP A 398 3.77 -16.78 14.06
N LYS A 399 3.58 -15.45 14.14
CA LYS A 399 4.60 -14.43 14.12
C LYS A 399 5.33 -14.23 12.78
N ARG A 400 4.81 -14.79 11.67
CA ARG A 400 5.30 -14.43 10.34
C ARG A 400 4.97 -12.97 10.04
N PRO A 401 5.92 -12.15 9.55
CA PRO A 401 5.67 -10.76 9.24
C PRO A 401 4.77 -10.60 8.02
N THR A 402 3.95 -9.55 8.02
CA THR A 402 3.24 -9.07 6.83
C THR A 402 4.04 -7.99 6.10
N GLN A 403 4.86 -7.23 6.83
CA GLN A 403 5.67 -6.14 6.27
C GLN A 403 6.56 -6.64 5.12
N ARG A 404 6.55 -5.94 3.99
CA ARG A 404 7.20 -6.25 2.71
C ARG A 404 6.64 -7.47 1.97
N ILE A 405 6.11 -8.45 2.70
CA ILE A 405 5.61 -9.71 2.15
C ILE A 405 4.15 -9.58 1.72
N GLY A 406 3.33 -8.85 2.50
CA GLY A 406 1.90 -8.75 2.28
C GLY A 406 1.11 -9.94 2.80
N VAL A 407 -0.13 -10.05 2.35
CA VAL A 407 -1.02 -11.16 2.67
C VAL A 407 -0.60 -12.42 1.90
N HIS A 408 -0.68 -13.56 2.54
CA HIS A 408 -0.44 -14.84 1.87
C HIS A 408 -1.49 -15.10 0.79
N VAL A 409 -1.05 -15.32 -0.45
CA VAL A 409 -1.91 -15.60 -1.59
C VAL A 409 -1.89 -17.10 -1.87
N ASP A 410 -3.08 -17.74 -1.81
CA ASP A 410 -3.23 -19.18 -2.02
C ASP A 410 -3.26 -19.54 -3.51
N VAL A 411 -3.85 -18.69 -4.33
CA VAL A 411 -3.94 -18.86 -5.79
C VAL A 411 -3.40 -17.61 -6.48
N HIS A 412 -2.19 -17.72 -6.99
CA HIS A 412 -1.55 -16.62 -7.72
C HIS A 412 -2.19 -16.41 -9.08
N VAL A 413 -2.69 -15.19 -9.32
CA VAL A 413 -3.24 -14.73 -10.59
C VAL A 413 -2.85 -13.28 -10.79
N GLU A 414 -2.29 -12.97 -11.94
CA GLU A 414 -2.03 -11.60 -12.40
C GLU A 414 -2.85 -11.33 -13.66
N PRO A 415 -3.29 -10.10 -13.90
CA PRO A 415 -3.91 -9.75 -15.16
C PRO A 415 -2.90 -9.90 -16.30
N THR A 416 -3.40 -10.26 -17.47
CA THR A 416 -2.62 -10.28 -18.69
C THR A 416 -2.89 -9.06 -19.56
N ILE A 417 -1.95 -8.69 -20.45
CA ILE A 417 -2.16 -7.60 -21.41
C ILE A 417 -3.39 -7.90 -22.28
N MET A 418 -3.54 -9.15 -22.69
CA MET A 418 -4.68 -9.61 -23.50
C MET A 418 -6.00 -9.51 -22.69
N GLY A 419 -6.01 -9.92 -21.42
CA GLY A 419 -7.16 -9.78 -20.54
C GLY A 419 -7.60 -8.32 -20.39
N ILE A 420 -6.62 -7.41 -20.21
CA ILE A 420 -6.90 -5.96 -20.17
C ILE A 420 -7.47 -5.45 -21.49
N GLN A 421 -6.93 -5.88 -22.64
CA GLN A 421 -7.44 -5.51 -23.99
C GLN A 421 -8.88 -5.97 -24.21
N GLU A 422 -9.21 -7.14 -23.71
CA GLU A 422 -10.55 -7.76 -23.82
C GLU A 422 -11.51 -7.26 -22.72
N GLY A 423 -11.04 -6.45 -21.78
CA GLY A 423 -11.83 -5.95 -20.64
C GLY A 423 -12.20 -7.05 -19.64
N ARG A 424 -11.39 -8.12 -19.54
CA ARG A 424 -11.59 -9.23 -18.62
C ARG A 424 -11.04 -8.90 -17.22
N ASP A 425 -11.68 -9.45 -16.22
CA ASP A 425 -11.21 -9.46 -14.85
C ASP A 425 -10.73 -10.88 -14.47
N GLU A 426 -9.52 -11.21 -14.84
CA GLU A 426 -8.95 -12.56 -14.70
C GLU A 426 -8.83 -13.00 -13.22
N LEU A 427 -8.68 -12.05 -12.28
CA LEU A 427 -8.68 -12.37 -10.85
C LEU A 427 -10.09 -12.76 -10.38
N LEU A 428 -11.12 -12.01 -10.81
CA LEU A 428 -12.49 -12.36 -10.51
C LEU A 428 -12.90 -13.68 -11.17
N GLU A 429 -12.51 -13.90 -12.43
CA GLU A 429 -12.72 -15.16 -13.15
C GLU A 429 -12.11 -16.35 -12.37
N ALA A 430 -10.88 -16.19 -11.88
CA ALA A 430 -10.21 -17.21 -11.07
C ALA A 430 -10.98 -17.46 -9.75
N GLY A 431 -11.45 -16.40 -9.09
CA GLY A 431 -12.27 -16.52 -7.89
C GLY A 431 -13.58 -17.27 -8.12
N ILE A 432 -14.29 -16.95 -9.19
CA ILE A 432 -15.51 -17.65 -9.62
C ILE A 432 -15.22 -19.14 -9.85
N LYS A 433 -14.11 -19.44 -10.52
CA LYS A 433 -13.68 -20.83 -10.80
C LYS A 433 -13.39 -21.63 -9.54
N GLN A 434 -12.85 -20.99 -8.47
CA GLN A 434 -12.64 -21.66 -7.18
C GLN A 434 -13.97 -22.09 -6.53
N ILE A 435 -15.03 -21.26 -6.64
CA ILE A 435 -16.35 -21.56 -6.07
C ILE A 435 -17.08 -22.62 -6.88
N LEU A 436 -17.11 -22.51 -8.20
CA LEU A 436 -17.89 -23.38 -9.08
C LEU A 436 -17.18 -24.68 -9.46
N GLY A 437 -15.87 -24.75 -9.29
CA GLY A 437 -15.06 -25.92 -9.59
C GLY A 437 -14.66 -26.06 -11.07
N LYS A 438 -13.88 -27.10 -11.35
CA LYS A 438 -13.20 -27.31 -12.66
C LYS A 438 -14.15 -27.65 -13.83
N SER A 439 -15.40 -28.02 -13.58
CA SER A 439 -16.37 -28.38 -14.61
C SER A 439 -17.05 -27.18 -15.26
N THR A 440 -16.88 -25.96 -14.71
CA THR A 440 -17.46 -24.73 -15.25
C THR A 440 -16.64 -24.27 -16.45
N THR A 441 -17.31 -23.95 -17.54
CA THR A 441 -16.66 -23.51 -18.77
C THR A 441 -16.15 -22.07 -18.66
N GLU A 442 -15.08 -21.73 -19.39
CA GLU A 442 -14.55 -20.35 -19.43
C GLU A 442 -15.62 -19.34 -19.88
N HIS A 443 -16.49 -19.75 -20.82
CA HIS A 443 -17.60 -18.91 -21.29
C HIS A 443 -18.57 -18.55 -20.16
N GLU A 444 -18.96 -19.52 -19.31
CA GLU A 444 -19.84 -19.30 -18.16
C GLU A 444 -19.17 -18.39 -17.12
N ILE A 445 -17.86 -18.59 -16.86
CA ILE A 445 -17.10 -17.75 -15.94
C ILE A 445 -17.07 -16.31 -16.44
N ASN A 446 -16.73 -16.10 -17.70
CA ASN A 446 -16.67 -14.75 -18.30
C ASN A 446 -18.03 -14.04 -18.27
N GLN A 447 -19.13 -14.75 -18.53
CA GLN A 447 -20.47 -14.18 -18.42
C GLN A 447 -20.81 -13.72 -17.00
N LEU A 448 -20.31 -14.40 -15.98
CA LEU A 448 -20.51 -14.03 -14.58
C LEU A 448 -19.60 -12.86 -14.16
N ALA A 449 -18.37 -12.81 -14.63
CA ALA A 449 -17.41 -11.75 -14.32
C ALA A 449 -17.80 -10.40 -14.95
N HIS A 450 -18.58 -10.39 -16.02
CA HIS A 450 -19.05 -9.17 -16.70
C HIS A 450 -20.44 -8.67 -16.26
N ARG A 451 -21.06 -9.32 -15.28
CA ARG A 451 -22.35 -8.91 -14.70
C ARG A 451 -22.13 -7.95 -13.53
#